data_8a0571c24c98d3b52d59e94bde9e73a3
#
_entry.id   8a0571c24c98d3b52d59e94bde9e73a3
#
_cell.length_a   1.000
_cell.length_b   1.000
_cell.length_c   1.000
_cell.angle_alpha   90.00
_cell.angle_beta   90.00
_cell.angle_gamma   90.00
#
_symmetry.space_group_name_H-M   'P 1'
#
loop_
_entity.id
_entity.type
_entity.pdbx_description
1 polymer ?
#
loop_
_entity_poly.entity_id
_entity_poly.type
_entity_poly.pdbx_seq_one_letter_code
_entity_poly.pdbx_strand_id
1 'polypeptide(L)'
;MIELQLKRIAKRPTYTIGQLYVRRRERGSFTPWTYFCDTLEPRWVDFHHGGRKVKGKTAIPEGSYPVVVTMSPRFHRWLPLLVGVPHYEGIRIHSGNTSADTEGCILVGRNTEAGKVTDSRHTLYRLMQLIDHRDEGEPVFIEVT
;
A
#
# COMPACT_ATOMS: atom_id res chain seq x y z
N MET A 1 -1.16 -2.07 -18.09
CA MET A 1 -0.97 -2.56 -16.71
C MET A 1 -0.31 -1.48 -15.87
N ILE A 2 -0.86 -1.21 -14.73
CA ILE A 2 -0.25 -0.31 -13.73
C ILE A 2 0.47 -1.16 -12.70
N GLU A 3 1.74 -0.86 -12.45
CA GLU A 3 2.51 -1.52 -11.42
C GLU A 3 2.88 -0.52 -10.33
N LEU A 4 2.59 -0.90 -9.09
CA LEU A 4 3.01 -0.19 -7.89
C LEU A 4 4.13 -0.98 -7.23
N GLN A 5 5.08 -0.27 -6.64
CA GLN A 5 6.14 -0.90 -5.85
C GLN A 5 6.25 -0.17 -4.52
N LEU A 6 6.01 -0.90 -3.44
CA LEU A 6 6.20 -0.42 -2.09
C LEU A 6 7.56 -0.91 -1.59
N LYS A 7 8.49 0.01 -1.40
CA LYS A 7 9.80 -0.28 -0.81
C LYS A 7 9.80 0.16 0.64
N ARG A 8 9.91 -0.79 1.56
CA ARG A 8 10.01 -0.51 2.98
C ARG A 8 11.42 -0.04 3.29
N ILE A 9 11.56 1.18 3.80
CA ILE A 9 12.86 1.81 4.01
C ILE A 9 13.22 1.97 5.48
N ALA A 10 12.25 1.96 6.40
CA ALA A 10 12.50 2.07 7.83
C ALA A 10 11.57 1.13 8.60
N LYS A 11 12.18 0.11 9.21
CA LYS A 11 11.48 -0.90 10.02
C LYS A 11 11.71 -0.57 11.48
N ARG A 12 10.72 0.06 12.11
CA ARG A 12 10.79 0.51 13.50
C ARG A 12 9.99 -0.42 14.42
N PRO A 13 10.17 -0.32 15.76
CA PRO A 13 9.48 -1.22 16.69
C PRO A 13 7.96 -1.19 16.63
N THR A 14 7.36 -0.07 16.24
CA THR A 14 5.90 0.10 16.23
C THR A 14 5.32 0.47 14.88
N TYR A 15 6.15 0.74 13.87
CA TYR A 15 5.69 1.11 12.53
C TYR A 15 6.74 0.84 11.47
N THR A 16 6.30 0.88 10.22
CA THR A 16 7.16 0.72 9.04
C THR A 16 6.91 1.87 8.09
N ILE A 17 7.96 2.54 7.67
CA ILE A 17 7.88 3.57 6.63
C ILE A 17 8.39 2.99 5.32
N GLY A 18 7.65 3.29 4.25
CA GLY A 18 8.02 2.90 2.90
C GLY A 18 7.88 4.03 1.91
N GLN A 19 8.25 3.74 0.68
CA GLN A 19 8.06 4.62 -0.46
C GLN A 19 7.33 3.86 -1.55
N LEU A 20 6.33 4.49 -2.13
CA LEU A 20 5.52 3.95 -3.21
C LEU A 20 5.96 4.54 -4.54
N TYR A 21 6.29 3.64 -5.47
CA TYR A 21 6.65 3.98 -6.83
C TYR A 21 5.59 3.45 -7.78
N VAL A 22 5.47 4.08 -8.93
CA VAL A 22 4.53 3.67 -9.98
C VAL A 22 5.23 3.62 -11.33
N ARG A 23 4.84 2.65 -12.14
CA ARG A 23 5.14 2.62 -13.57
C ARG A 23 3.95 2.04 -14.31
N ARG A 24 3.91 2.28 -15.61
CA ARG A 24 2.86 1.78 -16.48
C ARG A 24 3.49 0.99 -17.61
N ARG A 25 2.90 -0.15 -17.90
CA ARG A 25 3.27 -0.94 -19.07
C ARG A 25 2.29 -0.64 -20.20
N GLU A 26 2.82 -0.13 -21.31
CA GLU A 26 2.05 0.19 -22.49
C GLU A 26 2.74 -0.42 -23.73
N ARG A 27 1.98 -1.18 -24.55
CA ARG A 27 2.45 -1.75 -25.81
C ARG A 27 3.79 -2.49 -25.70
N GLY A 28 3.98 -3.26 -24.63
CA GLY A 28 5.20 -4.03 -24.42
C GLY A 28 6.37 -3.26 -23.83
N SER A 29 6.22 -1.98 -23.56
CA SER A 29 7.24 -1.14 -22.94
C SER A 29 6.78 -0.65 -21.57
N PHE A 30 7.73 -0.47 -20.64
CA PHE A 30 7.47 0.14 -19.35
C PHE A 30 7.87 1.61 -19.35
N THR A 31 7.06 2.46 -18.70
CA THR A 31 7.53 3.78 -18.31
C THR A 31 8.55 3.63 -17.17
N PRO A 32 9.43 4.62 -16.95
CA PRO A 32 10.33 4.57 -15.79
C PRO A 32 9.55 4.52 -14.48
N TRP A 33 10.14 3.88 -13.45
CA TRP A 33 9.63 3.97 -12.09
C TRP A 33 9.64 5.41 -11.63
N THR A 34 8.52 5.89 -11.13
CA THR A 34 8.36 7.26 -10.65
C THR A 34 7.92 7.22 -9.19
N TYR A 35 8.61 7.94 -8.32
CA TYR A 35 8.20 8.11 -6.94
C TYR A 35 6.82 8.77 -6.88
N PHE A 36 5.93 8.21 -6.06
CA PHE A 36 4.58 8.72 -5.92
C PHE A 36 4.33 9.33 -4.55
N CYS A 37 4.60 8.58 -3.47
CA CYS A 37 4.37 9.03 -2.11
C CYS A 37 5.12 8.17 -1.10
N ASP A 38 5.02 8.54 0.18
CA ASP A 38 5.46 7.71 1.28
C ASP A 38 4.31 6.83 1.79
N THR A 39 4.66 5.78 2.52
CA THR A 39 3.69 4.86 3.11
C THR A 39 3.99 4.63 4.59
N LEU A 40 2.94 4.29 5.33
CA LEU A 40 3.07 3.87 6.72
C LEU A 40 2.24 2.60 6.94
N GLU A 41 2.88 1.63 7.55
CA GLU A 41 2.28 0.35 7.91
C GLU A 41 2.55 0.06 9.38
N PRO A 42 1.86 -0.93 9.99
CA PRO A 42 2.27 -1.46 11.29
C PRO A 42 3.71 -1.97 11.28
N ARG A 43 4.20 -2.45 12.42
CA ARG A 43 5.57 -2.97 12.51
C ARG A 43 5.79 -4.14 11.54
N TRP A 44 6.98 -4.20 10.98
CA TRP A 44 7.40 -5.28 10.10
C TRP A 44 7.60 -6.59 10.87
N VAL A 45 7.30 -7.70 10.21
CA VAL A 45 7.53 -9.06 10.71
C VAL A 45 8.30 -9.83 9.65
N ASP A 46 9.31 -10.56 10.06
CA ASP A 46 10.06 -11.42 9.17
C ASP A 46 9.37 -12.78 9.01
N PHE A 47 8.37 -12.82 8.13
CA PHE A 47 7.60 -14.03 7.85
C PHE A 47 8.45 -15.14 7.24
N HIS A 48 9.57 -14.82 6.56
CA HIS A 48 10.45 -15.80 5.95
C HIS A 48 11.33 -16.53 6.97
N HIS A 49 11.50 -15.98 8.16
CA HIS A 49 12.34 -16.51 9.22
C HIS A 49 11.56 -16.78 10.52
N GLY A 50 10.33 -17.26 10.40
CA GLY A 50 9.53 -17.69 11.52
C GLY A 50 8.75 -16.61 12.24
N GLY A 51 8.76 -15.38 11.73
CA GLY A 51 7.92 -14.32 12.25
C GLY A 51 6.44 -14.63 12.06
N ARG A 52 5.61 -14.19 13.01
CA ARG A 52 4.17 -14.47 13.01
C ARG A 52 3.37 -13.18 13.05
N LYS A 53 2.24 -13.21 12.35
CA LYS A 53 1.23 -12.15 12.44
C LYS A 53 0.73 -12.01 13.88
N VAL A 54 0.67 -10.76 14.33
CA VAL A 54 -0.10 -10.39 15.53
C VAL A 54 -1.27 -9.54 15.04
N LYS A 55 -2.49 -10.03 15.27
CA LYS A 55 -3.71 -9.40 14.75
C LYS A 55 -3.76 -7.91 15.10
N GLY A 56 -3.96 -7.08 14.09
CA GLY A 56 -4.04 -5.62 14.22
C GLY A 56 -2.73 -4.90 14.50
N LYS A 57 -1.59 -5.61 14.54
CA LYS A 57 -0.31 -5.06 15.00
C LYS A 57 0.83 -5.20 14.00
N THR A 58 0.69 -6.00 12.95
CA THR A 58 1.80 -6.33 12.06
C THR A 58 1.49 -6.01 10.60
N ALA A 59 2.53 -5.62 9.87
CA ALA A 59 2.47 -5.40 8.43
C ALA A 59 2.36 -6.73 7.67
N ILE A 60 1.87 -6.67 6.43
CA ILE A 60 1.68 -7.83 5.57
C ILE A 60 3.01 -8.41 5.08
N PRO A 61 3.03 -9.69 4.66
CA PRO A 61 4.22 -10.29 4.06
C PRO A 61 4.62 -9.59 2.76
N GLU A 62 5.91 -9.62 2.46
CA GLU A 62 6.42 -9.26 1.13
C GLU A 62 5.79 -10.16 0.07
N GLY A 63 5.59 -9.61 -1.11
CA GLY A 63 5.00 -10.35 -2.22
C GLY A 63 4.43 -9.44 -3.29
N SER A 64 3.92 -10.07 -4.34
CA SER A 64 3.22 -9.37 -5.42
C SER A 64 1.73 -9.69 -5.34
N TYR A 65 0.92 -8.66 -5.31
CA TYR A 65 -0.52 -8.80 -5.11
C TYR A 65 -1.30 -8.07 -6.21
N PRO A 66 -2.33 -8.71 -6.79
CA PRO A 66 -3.28 -7.97 -7.62
C PRO A 66 -4.00 -6.92 -6.78
N VAL A 67 -4.31 -5.80 -7.40
CA VAL A 67 -5.06 -4.71 -6.75
C VAL A 67 -6.36 -4.49 -7.52
N VAL A 68 -7.47 -4.49 -6.80
CA VAL A 68 -8.79 -4.17 -7.34
C VAL A 68 -9.42 -3.05 -6.53
N VAL A 69 -10.28 -2.27 -7.15
CA VAL A 69 -11.01 -1.20 -6.43
C VAL A 69 -12.40 -1.69 -6.13
N THR A 70 -12.72 -1.81 -4.85
CA THR A 70 -14.03 -2.26 -4.39
C THR A 70 -14.53 -1.38 -3.25
N MET A 71 -15.84 -1.47 -2.96
CA MET A 71 -16.44 -0.78 -1.83
C MET A 71 -15.94 -1.40 -0.52
N SER A 72 -15.35 -0.58 0.34
CA SER A 72 -14.93 -1.00 1.67
C SER A 72 -16.13 -1.04 2.60
N PRO A 73 -16.45 -2.19 3.23
CA PRO A 73 -17.51 -2.24 4.24
C PRO A 73 -17.20 -1.39 5.47
N ARG A 74 -15.92 -1.30 5.82
CA ARG A 74 -15.47 -0.54 7.00
C ARG A 74 -15.50 0.96 6.79
N PHE A 75 -14.97 1.42 5.64
CA PHE A 75 -14.81 2.85 5.36
C PHE A 75 -15.95 3.45 4.54
N HIS A 76 -16.85 2.62 4.03
CA HIS A 76 -17.99 3.03 3.20
C HIS A 76 -17.58 3.86 1.97
N ARG A 77 -16.46 3.48 1.35
CA ARG A 77 -15.95 4.14 0.15
C ARG A 77 -15.17 3.17 -0.71
N TRP A 78 -15.02 3.51 -1.99
CA TRP A 78 -14.22 2.75 -2.93
C TRP A 78 -12.74 2.93 -2.62
N LEU A 79 -12.03 1.83 -2.39
CA LEU A 79 -10.61 1.84 -2.03
C LEU A 79 -9.88 0.67 -2.72
N PRO A 80 -8.57 0.84 -3.01
CA PRO A 80 -7.77 -0.28 -3.51
C PRO A 80 -7.74 -1.42 -2.49
N LEU A 81 -7.95 -2.64 -2.99
CA LEU A 81 -7.90 -3.87 -2.20
C LEU A 81 -6.79 -4.76 -2.76
N LEU A 82 -5.89 -5.22 -1.91
CA LEU A 82 -4.88 -6.22 -2.25
C LEU A 82 -5.48 -7.61 -2.14
N VAL A 83 -5.37 -8.41 -3.21
CA VAL A 83 -6.00 -9.71 -3.30
C VAL A 83 -5.02 -10.82 -2.94
N GLY A 84 -5.46 -11.76 -2.11
CA GLY A 84 -4.68 -12.97 -1.82
C GLY A 84 -3.49 -12.77 -0.90
N VAL A 85 -3.53 -11.78 -0.01
CA VAL A 85 -2.46 -11.55 0.96
C VAL A 85 -2.45 -12.69 1.99
N PRO A 86 -1.33 -13.44 2.14
CA PRO A 86 -1.27 -14.53 3.10
C PRO A 86 -1.55 -14.05 4.53
N HIS A 87 -2.37 -14.77 5.27
CA HIS A 87 -2.76 -14.52 6.67
C HIS A 87 -3.64 -13.31 6.90
N TYR A 88 -4.01 -12.57 5.86
CA TYR A 88 -4.81 -11.34 5.96
C TYR A 88 -6.00 -11.38 5.04
N GLU A 89 -7.04 -10.64 5.43
CA GLU A 89 -8.21 -10.35 4.59
C GLU A 89 -8.49 -8.85 4.67
N GLY A 90 -9.02 -8.29 3.58
CA GLY A 90 -9.43 -6.89 3.56
C GLY A 90 -8.29 -5.89 3.65
N ILE A 91 -7.10 -6.24 3.17
CA ILE A 91 -5.98 -5.32 3.13
C ILE A 91 -6.20 -4.29 2.03
N ARG A 92 -6.25 -3.03 2.43
CA ARG A 92 -6.50 -1.91 1.53
C ARG A 92 -5.41 -0.85 1.66
N ILE A 93 -5.40 0.04 0.68
CA ILE A 93 -4.67 1.30 0.77
C ILE A 93 -5.69 2.35 1.18
N HIS A 94 -5.43 3.06 2.27
CA HIS A 94 -6.36 4.09 2.74
C HIS A 94 -5.62 5.24 3.42
N SER A 95 -6.36 6.23 3.91
CA SER A 95 -5.78 7.39 4.59
C SER A 95 -5.67 7.16 6.09
N GLY A 96 -4.73 7.85 6.71
CA GLY A 96 -4.50 7.85 8.16
C GLY A 96 -3.20 8.58 8.46
N ASN A 97 -2.81 8.67 9.72
CA ASN A 97 -1.65 9.46 10.14
C ASN A 97 -0.56 8.65 10.84
N THR A 98 -0.95 7.69 11.68
CA THR A 98 0.00 6.90 12.48
C THR A 98 -0.33 5.42 12.40
N SER A 99 0.53 4.58 12.97
CA SER A 99 0.29 3.13 13.04
C SER A 99 -0.97 2.76 13.81
N ALA A 100 -1.48 3.65 14.67
CA ALA A 100 -2.75 3.45 15.36
C ALA A 100 -3.96 3.49 14.41
N ASP A 101 -3.80 4.04 13.22
CA ASP A 101 -4.85 4.14 12.21
C ASP A 101 -4.91 2.95 11.26
N THR A 102 -4.10 1.93 11.50
CA THR A 102 -4.06 0.76 10.61
C THR A 102 -3.87 -0.54 11.40
N GLU A 103 -4.50 -1.61 10.91
CA GLU A 103 -4.39 -2.97 11.45
C GLU A 103 -3.67 -3.92 10.49
N GLY A 104 -3.01 -3.39 9.48
CA GLY A 104 -2.32 -4.13 8.41
C GLY A 104 -2.41 -3.44 7.07
N CYS A 105 -3.38 -2.56 6.89
CA CYS A 105 -3.53 -1.77 5.67
C CYS A 105 -2.38 -0.79 5.48
N ILE A 106 -2.20 -0.36 4.24
CA ILE A 106 -1.14 0.56 3.84
C ILE A 106 -1.70 1.98 3.86
N LEU A 107 -1.13 2.85 4.70
CA LEU A 107 -1.44 4.27 4.69
C LEU A 107 -0.52 4.98 3.70
N VAL A 108 -1.07 5.93 2.95
CA VAL A 108 -0.30 6.77 2.01
C VAL A 108 -0.26 8.20 2.51
N GLY A 109 0.80 8.93 2.17
CA GLY A 109 0.96 10.32 2.56
C GLY A 109 2.39 10.80 2.37
N ARG A 110 2.80 11.74 3.21
CA ARG A 110 4.15 12.30 3.24
C ARG A 110 4.76 12.08 4.61
N ASN A 111 5.91 11.43 4.65
CA ASN A 111 6.63 11.20 5.90
C ASN A 111 7.59 12.36 6.17
N THR A 112 7.09 13.42 6.75
CA THR A 112 7.87 14.59 7.15
C THR A 112 8.16 14.63 8.64
N GLU A 113 7.52 13.75 9.41
CA GLU A 113 7.72 13.59 10.84
C GLU A 113 7.87 12.11 11.19
N ALA A 114 8.68 11.79 12.18
CA ALA A 114 8.91 10.42 12.61
C ALA A 114 7.60 9.73 13.02
N GLY A 115 7.35 8.53 12.46
CA GLY A 115 6.19 7.72 12.80
C GLY A 115 4.86 8.23 12.29
N LYS A 116 4.85 9.19 11.37
CA LYS A 116 3.63 9.79 10.83
C LYS A 116 3.68 9.95 9.33
N VAL A 117 2.51 9.96 8.72
CA VAL A 117 2.30 10.50 7.38
C VAL A 117 1.31 11.64 7.45
N THR A 118 1.55 12.68 6.68
CA THR A 118 0.70 13.86 6.55
C THR A 118 0.15 13.92 5.12
N ASP A 119 -0.77 14.85 4.88
CA ASP A 119 -1.38 15.01 3.55
C ASP A 119 -1.98 13.71 2.98
N SER A 120 -2.44 12.84 3.88
CA SER A 120 -2.82 11.48 3.53
C SER A 120 -4.07 11.41 2.66
N ARG A 121 -5.10 12.21 2.97
CA ARG A 121 -6.34 12.23 2.17
C ARG A 121 -6.10 12.70 0.75
N HIS A 122 -5.29 13.75 0.58
CA HIS A 122 -4.96 14.26 -0.74
C HIS A 122 -4.11 13.26 -1.53
N THR A 123 -3.15 12.63 -0.86
CA THR A 123 -2.30 11.59 -1.46
C THR A 123 -3.15 10.41 -1.93
N LEU A 124 -4.08 9.95 -1.11
CA LEU A 124 -5.01 8.88 -1.49
C LEU A 124 -5.88 9.29 -2.68
N TYR A 125 -6.38 10.51 -2.69
CA TYR A 125 -7.15 11.03 -3.81
C TYR A 125 -6.35 10.97 -5.11
N ARG A 126 -5.09 11.39 -5.09
CA ARG A 126 -4.19 11.33 -6.25
C ARG A 126 -3.95 9.89 -6.71
N LEU A 127 -3.77 8.96 -5.78
CA LEU A 127 -3.60 7.55 -6.10
C LEU A 127 -4.86 6.96 -6.74
N MET A 128 -6.02 7.28 -6.19
CA MET A 128 -7.30 6.85 -6.75
C MET A 128 -7.51 7.41 -8.16
N GLN A 129 -7.14 8.66 -8.39
CA GLN A 129 -7.21 9.23 -9.74
C GLN A 129 -6.29 8.51 -10.72
N LEU A 130 -5.07 8.18 -10.31
CA LEU A 130 -4.15 7.40 -11.14
C LEU A 130 -4.77 6.05 -11.55
N ILE A 131 -5.38 5.35 -10.61
CA ILE A 131 -5.99 4.05 -10.84
C ILE A 131 -7.26 4.18 -11.67
N ASP A 132 -8.10 5.18 -11.40
CA ASP A 132 -9.37 5.38 -12.10
C ASP A 132 -9.19 5.83 -13.55
N HIS A 133 -8.05 6.44 -13.88
CA HIS A 133 -7.73 6.85 -15.25
C HIS A 133 -7.09 5.74 -16.09
N ARG A 134 -6.98 4.52 -15.54
CA ARG A 134 -6.52 3.39 -16.35
C ARG A 134 -7.54 3.01 -17.43
N ASP A 135 -7.07 2.35 -18.46
CA ASP A 135 -7.94 1.82 -19.50
C ASP A 135 -8.84 0.71 -18.93
N GLU A 136 -10.02 0.53 -19.53
CA GLU A 136 -10.94 -0.53 -19.12
C GLU A 136 -10.25 -1.90 -19.20
N GLY A 137 -10.36 -2.68 -18.12
CA GLY A 137 -9.73 -3.99 -18.02
C GLY A 137 -8.24 -3.98 -17.75
N GLU A 138 -7.61 -2.81 -17.65
CA GLU A 138 -6.19 -2.70 -17.36
C GLU A 138 -5.90 -3.14 -15.92
N PRO A 139 -5.07 -4.19 -15.72
CA PRO A 139 -4.79 -4.68 -14.37
C PRO A 139 -3.88 -3.75 -13.57
N VAL A 140 -3.98 -3.85 -12.25
CA VAL A 140 -3.11 -3.15 -11.30
C VAL A 140 -2.48 -4.19 -10.39
N PHE A 141 -1.18 -4.09 -10.17
CA PHE A 141 -0.44 -4.93 -9.23
C PHE A 141 0.40 -4.08 -8.30
N ILE A 142 0.66 -4.61 -7.11
CA ILE A 142 1.61 -4.03 -6.16
C ILE A 142 2.63 -5.08 -5.74
N GLU A 143 3.90 -4.70 -5.79
CA GLU A 143 4.98 -5.49 -5.22
C GLU A 143 5.40 -4.85 -3.90
N VAL A 144 5.40 -5.63 -2.83
CA VAL A 144 5.83 -5.20 -1.50
C VAL A 144 7.17 -5.84 -1.19
N THR A 145 8.18 -5.01 -0.97
CA THR A 145 9.56 -5.47 -0.70
C THR A 145 10.14 -4.88 0.58
#